data_f883c6371a2b5ded9be1e4d16f4ffc26
#
_entry.id   f883c6371a2b5ded9be1e4d16f4ffc26
#
_cell.length_a   1.000
_cell.length_b   1.000
_cell.length_c   1.000
_cell.angle_alpha   90.00
_cell.angle_beta   90.00
_cell.angle_gamma   90.00
#
_symmetry.space_group_name_H-M   'P 1'
#
loop_
_entity.id
_entity.type
_entity.pdbx_description
1 polymer ?
#
loop_
_entity_poly.entity_id
_entity_poly.type
_entity_poly.pdbx_seq_one_letter_code
_entity_poly.pdbx_strand_id
1 'polypeptide(L)'
;NPDLIVDRGDKRELCAGSVALVFEKMGGEVIYFGKPFPEVYNQSINNTKGKILSIGDNLNTDIKGANLLNYDSLIISNGVHKDEIKKDGIDIVSKKYEVVVNFIQTELKW
;
A
#
# COMPACT_ATOMS: atom_id res chain seq x y z
N ASN A 1 4.22 0.00 11.82
CA ASN A 1 4.29 0.07 10.36
C ASN A 1 4.27 -1.35 9.79
N PRO A 2 3.22 -1.75 9.05
CA PRO A 2 3.11 -3.08 8.44
C PRO A 2 3.88 -3.24 7.12
N ASP A 3 4.49 -2.18 6.59
CA ASP A 3 5.28 -2.27 5.36
C ASP A 3 6.42 -3.27 5.51
N LEU A 4 6.60 -4.12 4.49
CA LEU A 4 7.66 -5.13 4.48
C LEU A 4 8.98 -4.56 3.98
N ILE A 5 8.92 -3.66 3.02
CA ILE A 5 10.08 -3.09 2.32
C ILE A 5 9.90 -1.59 2.09
N VAL A 6 11.03 -0.89 1.94
CA VAL A 6 11.08 0.51 1.52
C VAL A 6 12.27 0.72 0.58
N ASP A 7 12.09 1.58 -0.41
CA ASP A 7 13.18 2.02 -1.28
C ASP A 7 13.78 3.33 -0.74
N ARG A 8 15.10 3.34 -0.46
CA ARG A 8 15.88 4.51 -0.05
C ARG A 8 16.94 4.80 -1.11
N GLY A 9 16.61 5.69 -2.03
CA GLY A 9 17.43 5.91 -3.21
C GLY A 9 17.53 4.61 -4.02
N ASP A 10 18.76 4.15 -4.24
CA ASP A 10 19.02 2.92 -5.01
C ASP A 10 19.01 1.63 -4.16
N LYS A 11 18.71 1.73 -2.86
CA LYS A 11 18.71 0.60 -1.95
C LYS A 11 17.30 0.24 -1.50
N ARG A 12 17.00 -1.05 -1.56
CA ARG A 12 15.80 -1.64 -0.96
C ARG A 12 16.13 -2.19 0.41
N GLU A 13 15.37 -1.75 1.43
CA GLU A 13 15.56 -2.14 2.83
C GLU A 13 14.30 -2.80 3.40
N LEU A 14 14.50 -3.65 4.41
CA LEU A 14 13.40 -4.26 5.15
C LEU A 14 12.84 -3.28 6.18
N CYS A 15 11.52 -3.28 6.31
CA CYS A 15 10.79 -2.48 7.30
C CYS A 15 10.38 -3.31 8.52
N ALA A 16 9.79 -2.63 9.50
CA ALA A 16 9.29 -3.24 10.73
C ALA A 16 8.30 -4.39 10.49
N GLY A 17 7.47 -4.30 9.45
CA GLY A 17 6.55 -5.36 9.06
C GLY A 17 7.25 -6.67 8.70
N SER A 18 8.46 -6.63 8.13
CA SER A 18 9.24 -7.84 7.85
C SER A 18 9.69 -8.55 9.12
N VAL A 19 10.06 -7.79 10.16
CA VAL A 19 10.41 -8.35 11.48
C VAL A 19 9.18 -8.94 12.14
N ALA A 20 8.06 -8.22 12.11
CA ALA A 20 6.77 -8.67 12.64
C ALA A 20 6.33 -9.98 11.99
N LEU A 21 6.43 -10.10 10.67
CA LEU A 21 6.08 -11.30 9.92
C LEU A 21 6.93 -12.53 10.35
N VAL A 22 8.22 -12.33 10.62
CA VAL A 22 9.09 -13.40 11.12
C VAL A 22 8.65 -13.83 12.52
N PHE A 23 8.33 -12.87 13.39
CA PHE A 23 7.85 -13.14 14.75
C PHE A 23 6.52 -13.92 14.75
N GLU A 24 5.58 -13.57 13.88
CA GLU A 24 4.32 -14.33 13.70
C GLU A 24 4.58 -15.77 13.26
N LYS A 25 5.50 -15.97 12.29
CA LYS A 25 5.89 -17.33 11.84
C LYS A 25 6.51 -18.18 12.95
N MET A 26 7.07 -17.56 13.96
CA MET A 26 7.59 -18.21 15.17
C MET A 26 6.51 -18.48 16.23
N GLY A 27 5.25 -18.14 15.95
CA GLY A 27 4.11 -18.30 16.86
C GLY A 27 3.85 -17.11 17.77
N GLY A 28 4.50 -15.95 17.51
CA GLY A 28 4.25 -14.72 18.24
C GLY A 28 2.97 -14.01 17.80
N GLU A 29 2.39 -13.21 18.69
CA GLU A 29 1.23 -12.38 18.41
C GLU A 29 1.68 -10.95 18.08
N VAL A 30 1.21 -10.39 16.98
CA VAL A 30 1.54 -9.04 16.51
C VAL A 30 0.28 -8.20 16.36
N ILE A 31 0.29 -6.99 16.91
CA ILE A 31 -0.73 -5.99 16.68
C ILE A 31 -0.19 -4.95 15.70
N TYR A 32 -0.84 -4.82 14.55
CA TYR A 32 -0.45 -3.89 13.49
C TYR A 32 -1.19 -2.56 13.61
N PHE A 33 -0.44 -1.45 13.52
CA PHE A 33 -0.96 -0.10 13.38
C PHE A 33 -0.42 0.55 12.10
N GLY A 34 -1.29 1.27 11.39
CA GLY A 34 -0.96 1.91 10.11
C GLY A 34 -1.69 1.27 8.93
N LYS A 35 -1.33 1.68 7.71
CA LYS A 35 -1.92 1.14 6.48
C LYS A 35 -1.65 -0.37 6.35
N PRO A 36 -2.60 -1.20 5.91
CA PRO A 36 -3.92 -0.88 5.35
C PRO A 36 -5.07 -0.77 6.38
N PHE A 37 -4.78 -0.75 7.69
CA PHE A 37 -5.79 -0.78 8.73
C PHE A 37 -6.60 0.53 8.82
N PRO A 38 -7.93 0.46 9.06
CA PRO A 38 -8.83 1.62 8.93
C PRO A 38 -8.57 2.75 9.94
N GLU A 39 -7.95 2.45 11.07
CA GLU A 39 -7.71 3.41 12.15
C GLU A 39 -6.90 4.63 11.67
N VAL A 40 -5.88 4.41 10.84
CA VAL A 40 -5.03 5.49 10.32
C VAL A 40 -5.80 6.42 9.39
N TYR A 41 -6.71 5.87 8.60
CA TYR A 41 -7.56 6.64 7.70
C TYR A 41 -8.62 7.42 8.48
N ASN A 42 -9.28 6.79 9.46
CA ASN A 42 -10.29 7.42 10.29
C ASN A 42 -9.75 8.64 11.05
N GLN A 43 -8.50 8.57 11.51
CA GLN A 43 -7.83 9.73 12.14
C GLN A 43 -7.56 10.86 11.15
N SER A 44 -7.22 10.54 9.90
CA SER A 44 -6.86 11.54 8.88
C SER A 44 -8.08 12.24 8.28
N ILE A 45 -9.23 11.55 8.20
CA ILE A 45 -10.41 11.97 7.43
C ILE A 45 -11.46 12.67 8.31
N ASN A 46 -11.18 12.87 9.58
CA ASN A 46 -12.08 13.38 10.59
C ASN A 46 -13.09 14.43 10.05
N ASN A 47 -14.37 14.04 9.87
CA ASN A 47 -15.46 14.85 9.33
C ASN A 47 -15.31 15.35 7.87
N THR A 48 -14.45 14.80 7.07
CA THR A 48 -14.34 15.16 5.65
C THR A 48 -15.61 14.78 4.89
N LYS A 49 -16.24 15.77 4.24
CA LYS A 49 -17.36 15.54 3.33
C LYS A 49 -16.82 15.50 1.90
N GLY A 50 -17.09 14.42 1.18
CA GLY A 50 -16.70 14.29 -0.23
C GLY A 50 -16.08 12.93 -0.56
N LYS A 51 -15.67 12.81 -1.82
CA LYS A 51 -14.95 11.61 -2.29
C LYS A 51 -13.50 11.66 -1.82
N ILE A 52 -12.99 10.52 -1.42
CA ILE A 52 -11.61 10.36 -0.95
C ILE A 52 -10.83 9.61 -2.00
N LEU A 53 -9.67 10.16 -2.36
CA LEU A 53 -8.68 9.51 -3.21
C LEU A 53 -7.46 9.16 -2.36
N SER A 54 -7.17 7.88 -2.25
CA SER A 54 -5.93 7.40 -1.64
C SER A 54 -4.83 7.31 -2.68
N ILE A 55 -3.68 7.93 -2.42
CA ILE A 55 -2.54 7.96 -3.34
C ILE A 55 -1.37 7.26 -2.67
N GLY A 56 -0.76 6.31 -3.37
CA GLY A 56 0.41 5.61 -2.86
C GLY A 56 1.07 4.72 -3.89
N ASP A 57 2.17 4.07 -3.52
CA ASP A 57 2.96 3.22 -4.41
C ASP A 57 2.98 1.74 -3.99
N ASN A 58 2.34 1.41 -2.87
CA ASN A 58 2.32 0.06 -2.33
C ASN A 58 0.92 -0.57 -2.40
N LEU A 59 0.79 -1.64 -3.19
CA LEU A 59 -0.47 -2.36 -3.37
C LEU A 59 -0.98 -3.01 -2.08
N ASN A 60 -0.06 -3.49 -1.21
CA ASN A 60 -0.43 -4.17 0.04
C ASN A 60 -0.91 -3.23 1.14
N THR A 61 -0.51 -1.97 1.11
CA THR A 61 -0.81 -1.01 2.17
C THR A 61 -1.69 0.14 1.68
N ASP A 62 -1.23 0.92 0.72
CA ASP A 62 -1.95 2.10 0.23
C ASP A 62 -3.24 1.73 -0.52
N ILE A 63 -3.11 0.86 -1.51
CA ILE A 63 -4.24 0.48 -2.36
C ILE A 63 -5.19 -0.46 -1.62
N LYS A 64 -4.64 -1.44 -0.90
CA LYS A 64 -5.46 -2.34 -0.08
C LYS A 64 -6.24 -1.58 0.99
N GLY A 65 -5.63 -0.60 1.65
CA GLY A 65 -6.30 0.24 2.62
C GLY A 65 -7.44 1.07 2.00
N ALA A 66 -7.22 1.64 0.81
CA ALA A 66 -8.27 2.33 0.06
C ALA A 66 -9.44 1.40 -0.25
N ASN A 67 -9.15 0.18 -0.74
CA ASN A 67 -10.17 -0.80 -1.11
C ASN A 67 -11.00 -1.26 0.10
N LEU A 68 -10.36 -1.49 1.26
CA LEU A 68 -11.06 -1.88 2.50
C LEU A 68 -12.08 -0.82 2.95
N LEU A 69 -11.86 0.44 2.62
CA LEU A 69 -12.70 1.58 2.99
C LEU A 69 -13.60 2.07 1.84
N ASN A 70 -13.60 1.38 0.69
CA ASN A 70 -14.30 1.78 -0.52
C ASN A 70 -13.92 3.19 -1.01
N TYR A 71 -12.65 3.57 -0.87
CA TYR A 71 -12.10 4.81 -1.42
C TYR A 71 -11.53 4.57 -2.82
N ASP A 72 -11.56 5.63 -3.65
CA ASP A 72 -10.83 5.60 -4.90
C ASP A 72 -9.32 5.53 -4.64
N SER A 73 -8.60 4.81 -5.50
CA SER A 73 -7.16 4.61 -5.36
C SER A 73 -6.39 5.03 -6.60
N LEU A 74 -5.24 5.69 -6.38
CA LEU A 74 -4.27 6.04 -7.41
C LEU A 74 -2.93 5.41 -7.06
N ILE A 75 -2.43 4.50 -7.92
CA ILE A 75 -1.11 3.90 -7.78
C ILE A 75 -0.04 4.74 -8.47
N ILE A 76 1.06 4.99 -7.78
CA ILE A 76 2.29 5.56 -8.36
C ILE A 76 3.16 4.40 -8.82
N SER A 77 3.17 4.15 -10.12
CA SER A 77 3.77 2.93 -10.69
C SER A 77 5.30 2.91 -10.69
N ASN A 78 5.96 4.04 -10.49
CA ASN A 78 7.42 4.12 -10.36
C ASN A 78 7.92 3.98 -8.91
N GLY A 79 7.10 3.39 -8.03
CA GLY A 79 7.43 3.09 -6.63
C GLY A 79 7.78 1.63 -6.38
N VAL A 80 7.34 1.09 -5.25
CA VAL A 80 7.70 -0.25 -4.74
C VAL A 80 7.48 -1.38 -5.75
N HIS A 81 6.43 -1.30 -6.56
CA HIS A 81 6.06 -2.34 -7.54
C HIS A 81 6.48 -2.03 -8.98
N LYS A 82 7.41 -1.07 -9.20
CA LYS A 82 7.77 -0.60 -10.55
C LYS A 82 8.20 -1.71 -11.50
N ASP A 83 9.07 -2.60 -11.04
CA ASP A 83 9.64 -3.66 -11.88
C ASP A 83 8.58 -4.71 -12.23
N GLU A 84 7.73 -5.03 -11.29
CA GLU A 84 6.63 -5.97 -11.45
C GLU A 84 5.55 -5.42 -12.41
N ILE A 85 5.15 -4.16 -12.21
CA ILE A 85 4.19 -3.47 -13.09
C ILE A 85 4.76 -3.30 -14.50
N LYS A 86 6.04 -2.99 -14.63
CA LYS A 86 6.70 -2.85 -15.94
C LYS A 86 6.76 -4.18 -16.70
N LYS A 87 6.95 -5.29 -15.98
CA LYS A 87 7.05 -6.63 -16.55
C LYS A 87 5.69 -7.20 -16.94
N ASP A 88 4.74 -7.17 -16.04
CA ASP A 88 3.49 -7.94 -16.13
C ASP A 88 2.25 -7.05 -16.40
N GLY A 89 2.36 -5.74 -16.24
CA GLY A 89 1.27 -4.78 -16.34
C GLY A 89 0.40 -4.70 -15.09
N ILE A 90 -0.26 -3.55 -14.91
CA ILE A 90 -1.04 -3.26 -13.69
C ILE A 90 -2.20 -4.23 -13.49
N ASP A 91 -2.87 -4.68 -14.53
CA ASP A 91 -4.05 -5.56 -14.43
C ASP A 91 -3.68 -6.93 -13.85
N ILE A 92 -2.53 -7.48 -14.26
CA ILE A 92 -2.04 -8.77 -13.75
C ILE A 92 -1.57 -8.61 -12.31
N VAL A 93 -0.79 -7.55 -12.05
CA VAL A 93 -0.25 -7.28 -10.73
C VAL A 93 -1.36 -7.00 -9.72
N SER A 94 -2.37 -6.18 -10.06
CA SER A 94 -3.52 -5.92 -9.19
C SER A 94 -4.27 -7.20 -8.80
N LYS A 95 -4.48 -8.11 -9.75
CA LYS A 95 -5.11 -9.42 -9.48
C LYS A 95 -4.28 -10.27 -8.54
N LYS A 96 -2.95 -10.29 -8.71
CA LYS A 96 -2.04 -11.02 -7.84
C LYS A 96 -2.11 -10.54 -6.38
N TYR A 97 -2.28 -9.23 -6.17
CA TYR A 97 -2.40 -8.60 -4.85
C TYR A 97 -3.84 -8.51 -4.34
N GLU A 98 -4.82 -8.99 -5.13
CA GLU A 98 -6.25 -8.97 -4.81
C GLU A 98 -6.76 -7.56 -4.47
N VAL A 99 -6.38 -6.57 -5.30
CA VAL A 99 -6.76 -5.17 -5.14
C VAL A 99 -7.35 -4.58 -6.42
N VAL A 100 -8.13 -3.52 -6.25
CA VAL A 100 -8.67 -2.70 -7.33
C VAL A 100 -7.90 -1.39 -7.39
N VAL A 101 -7.35 -1.07 -8.55
CA VAL A 101 -6.69 0.21 -8.85
C VAL A 101 -7.59 1.03 -9.75
N ASN A 102 -8.04 2.21 -9.29
CA ASN A 102 -8.91 3.09 -10.08
C ASN A 102 -8.11 3.96 -11.06
N PHE A 103 -6.95 4.46 -10.61
CA PHE A 103 -6.10 5.35 -11.39
C PHE A 103 -4.63 4.95 -11.28
N ILE A 104 -3.84 5.27 -12.31
CA ILE A 104 -2.40 5.03 -12.35
C ILE A 104 -1.67 6.27 -12.86
N GLN A 105 -0.58 6.61 -12.20
CA GLN A 105 0.40 7.59 -12.67
C GLN A 105 1.81 7.03 -12.49
N THR A 106 2.74 7.45 -13.34
CA THR A 106 4.15 7.05 -13.20
C THR A 106 4.80 7.74 -12.01
N GLU A 107 4.52 9.02 -11.86
CA GLU A 107 5.02 9.90 -10.80
C GLU A 107 3.88 10.76 -10.28
N LEU A 108 3.97 11.21 -9.03
CA LEU A 108 3.00 12.16 -8.49
C LEU A 108 3.17 13.52 -9.16
N LYS A 109 2.16 13.92 -9.92
CA LYS A 109 2.07 15.24 -10.59
C LYS A 109 0.71 15.83 -10.32
N TRP A 110 0.72 17.10 -9.92
CA TRP A 110 -0.47 17.91 -9.64
C TRP A 110 -0.86 18.72 -10.87
#